data_2dfabfcac96e0bb3c04a11839d4f4a41
#
_entry.id   2dfabfcac96e0bb3c04a11839d4f4a41
#
_cell.length_a   1.000
_cell.length_b   1.000
_cell.length_c   1.000
_cell.angle_alpha   90.00
_cell.angle_beta   90.00
_cell.angle_gamma   90.00
#
_symmetry.space_group_name_H-M   'P 1'
#
loop_
_entity.id
_entity.type
_entity.pdbx_description
1 polymer ?
#
loop_
_entity_poly.entity_id
_entity_poly.type
_entity_poly.pdbx_seq_one_letter_code
_entity_poly.pdbx_strand_id
1 'polypeptide(L)'
;YIFMVTESLLSTDFLIKNAKEIQVVIDNNASEIEKLDQEIGDGDHIFNVQRGIKLVIELEPIIKHLSMSKALNQIAMKILSGIGGSSGALFGTLFMTMAKVSNIDDGIDYKKAINMFVDGVEAVKQRGKADVGEKTMMDVLIPVANCLKEGVEKDLSLIHI
;
A
#
# COMPACT_ATOMS: atom_id res chain seq x y z
N TYR A 1 -18.45 -22.34 -21.55
CA TYR A 1 -17.10 -22.59 -21.02
C TYR A 1 -16.61 -21.29 -20.39
N ILE A 2 -16.93 -21.07 -19.12
CA ILE A 2 -16.35 -19.98 -18.33
C ILE A 2 -15.06 -20.56 -17.78
N PHE A 3 -13.93 -20.14 -18.34
CA PHE A 3 -12.64 -20.30 -17.70
C PHE A 3 -12.68 -19.51 -16.39
N MET A 4 -12.83 -20.22 -15.28
CA MET A 4 -12.50 -19.66 -13.96
C MET A 4 -10.97 -19.49 -13.94
N VAL A 5 -10.50 -18.31 -14.31
CA VAL A 5 -9.15 -17.88 -14.01
C VAL A 5 -9.16 -17.54 -12.51
N THR A 6 -8.89 -18.53 -11.68
CA THR A 6 -8.53 -18.34 -10.28
C THR A 6 -7.06 -17.95 -10.21
N GLU A 7 -6.65 -16.92 -10.95
CA GLU A 7 -5.38 -16.26 -10.66
C GLU A 7 -5.57 -15.48 -9.36
N SER A 8 -4.69 -15.73 -8.40
CA SER A 8 -4.61 -14.91 -7.19
C SER A 8 -4.48 -13.46 -7.63
N LEU A 9 -5.54 -12.66 -7.41
CA LEU A 9 -5.61 -11.25 -7.79
C LEU A 9 -4.45 -10.43 -7.20
N LEU A 10 -3.84 -10.91 -6.14
CA LEU A 10 -2.68 -10.31 -5.49
C LEU A 10 -1.49 -11.26 -5.61
N SER A 11 -0.65 -11.02 -6.61
CA SER A 11 0.64 -11.70 -6.79
C SER A 11 1.79 -10.74 -6.51
N THR A 12 2.98 -11.29 -6.26
CA THR A 12 4.19 -10.47 -6.11
C THR A 12 4.53 -9.72 -7.40
N ASP A 13 4.25 -10.31 -8.57
CA ASP A 13 4.39 -9.63 -9.87
C ASP A 13 3.42 -8.46 -10.01
N PHE A 14 2.17 -8.62 -9.54
CA PHE A 14 1.20 -7.54 -9.50
C PHE A 14 1.69 -6.37 -8.62
N LEU A 15 2.26 -6.65 -7.43
CA LEU A 15 2.82 -5.60 -6.56
C LEU A 15 3.94 -4.83 -7.26
N ILE A 16 4.87 -5.52 -7.89
CA ILE A 16 6.00 -4.87 -8.58
C ILE A 16 5.55 -4.09 -9.80
N LYS A 17 4.65 -4.65 -10.60
CA LYS A 17 4.08 -3.95 -11.75
C LYS A 17 3.44 -2.63 -11.32
N ASN A 18 2.57 -2.67 -10.30
CA ASN A 18 1.92 -1.46 -9.79
C ASN A 18 2.92 -0.48 -9.16
N ALA A 19 3.96 -0.94 -8.46
CA ALA A 19 5.00 -0.05 -7.94
C ALA A 19 5.72 0.71 -9.06
N LYS A 20 6.01 0.05 -10.20
CA LYS A 20 6.61 0.70 -11.38
C LYS A 20 5.64 1.73 -12.02
N GLU A 21 4.36 1.42 -12.11
CA GLU A 21 3.34 2.35 -12.63
C GLU A 21 3.17 3.56 -11.69
N ILE A 22 3.11 3.33 -10.37
CA ILE A 22 3.05 4.39 -9.36
C ILE A 22 4.29 5.29 -9.45
N GLN A 23 5.48 4.72 -9.64
CA GLN A 23 6.71 5.50 -9.81
C GLN A 23 6.57 6.51 -10.94
N VAL A 24 6.09 6.08 -12.11
CA VAL A 24 5.88 6.96 -13.28
C VAL A 24 4.92 8.10 -12.94
N VAL A 25 3.80 7.81 -12.25
CA VAL A 25 2.83 8.82 -11.87
C VAL A 25 3.43 9.83 -10.89
N ILE A 26 4.16 9.36 -9.88
CA ILE A 26 4.82 10.22 -8.89
C ILE A 26 5.90 11.09 -9.55
N ASP A 27 6.72 10.51 -10.42
CA ASP A 27 7.79 11.25 -11.10
C ASP A 27 7.20 12.35 -12.01
N ASN A 28 6.09 12.07 -12.70
CA ASN A 28 5.41 13.06 -13.55
C ASN A 28 4.76 14.22 -12.76
N ASN A 29 4.44 14.01 -11.49
CA ASN A 29 3.82 15.01 -10.62
C ASN A 29 4.76 15.54 -9.53
N ALA A 30 6.05 15.21 -9.60
CA ALA A 30 7.01 15.50 -8.53
C ALA A 30 7.06 17.00 -8.17
N SER A 31 7.08 17.89 -9.16
CA SER A 31 7.14 19.35 -8.94
C SER A 31 5.90 19.90 -8.25
N GLU A 32 4.71 19.33 -8.51
CA GLU A 32 3.47 19.73 -7.85
C GLU A 32 3.46 19.27 -6.39
N ILE A 33 3.84 18.01 -6.16
CA ILE A 33 3.93 17.41 -4.81
C ILE A 33 4.92 18.19 -3.95
N GLU A 34 6.09 18.54 -4.50
CA GLU A 34 7.12 19.31 -3.80
C GLU A 34 6.59 20.69 -3.38
N LYS A 35 5.89 21.40 -4.29
CA LYS A 35 5.31 22.72 -3.99
C LYS A 35 4.29 22.64 -2.86
N LEU A 36 3.42 21.63 -2.89
CA LEU A 36 2.41 21.44 -1.85
C LEU A 36 3.04 21.17 -0.48
N ASP A 37 4.12 20.39 -0.46
CA ASP A 37 4.84 20.13 0.79
C ASP A 37 5.58 21.37 1.31
N GLN A 38 6.18 22.17 0.43
CA GLN A 38 6.88 23.41 0.79
C GLN A 38 5.97 24.48 1.40
N GLU A 39 4.65 24.42 1.18
CA GLU A 39 3.69 25.34 1.81
C GLU A 39 3.53 25.09 3.32
N ILE A 40 3.77 23.87 3.80
CA ILE A 40 3.55 23.46 5.20
C ILE A 40 4.71 22.65 5.81
N GLY A 41 5.69 22.26 5.01
CA GLY A 41 6.82 21.40 5.37
C GLY A 41 8.14 21.89 4.80
N ASP A 42 9.11 21.01 4.71
CA ASP A 42 10.47 21.29 4.25
C ASP A 42 10.74 20.84 2.79
N GLY A 43 9.73 20.34 2.09
CA GLY A 43 9.81 19.91 0.70
C GLY A 43 10.48 18.56 0.50
N ASP A 44 10.69 17.77 1.55
CA ASP A 44 11.39 16.49 1.45
C ASP A 44 10.46 15.29 1.18
N HIS A 45 9.15 15.47 1.27
CA HIS A 45 8.16 14.39 1.16
C HIS A 45 8.27 13.64 -0.17
N ILE A 46 8.39 14.36 -1.28
CA ILE A 46 8.49 13.75 -2.61
C ILE A 46 9.72 12.84 -2.73
N PHE A 47 10.87 13.28 -2.22
CA PHE A 47 12.10 12.48 -2.25
C PHE A 47 11.98 11.21 -1.41
N ASN A 48 11.30 11.28 -0.28
CA ASN A 48 11.02 10.13 0.58
C ASN A 48 10.08 9.12 -0.12
N VAL A 49 9.03 9.60 -0.79
CA VAL A 49 8.10 8.75 -1.56
C VAL A 49 8.82 8.07 -2.73
N GLN A 50 9.55 8.82 -3.54
CA GLN A 50 10.33 8.29 -4.67
C GLN A 50 11.35 7.24 -4.21
N ARG A 51 12.07 7.51 -3.12
CA ARG A 51 12.98 6.55 -2.50
C ARG A 51 12.26 5.28 -2.08
N GLY A 52 11.10 5.41 -1.43
CA GLY A 52 10.30 4.27 -1.00
C GLY A 52 9.88 3.36 -2.15
N ILE A 53 9.33 3.94 -3.21
CA ILE A 53 8.92 3.20 -4.41
C ILE A 53 10.11 2.49 -5.05
N LYS A 54 11.24 3.18 -5.21
CA LYS A 54 12.47 2.59 -5.75
C LYS A 54 12.93 1.39 -4.94
N LEU A 55 12.94 1.51 -3.61
CA LEU A 55 13.31 0.42 -2.71
C LEU A 55 12.40 -0.80 -2.85
N VAL A 56 11.09 -0.60 -3.09
CA VAL A 56 10.15 -1.69 -3.34
C VAL A 56 10.45 -2.37 -4.67
N ILE A 57 10.72 -1.61 -5.73
CA ILE A 57 11.05 -2.15 -7.06
C ILE A 57 12.36 -2.95 -7.02
N GLU A 58 13.36 -2.49 -6.29
CA GLU A 58 14.65 -3.20 -6.11
C GLU A 58 14.50 -4.56 -5.42
N LEU A 59 13.40 -4.80 -4.72
CA LEU A 59 13.11 -6.10 -4.10
C LEU A 59 12.58 -7.15 -5.10
N GLU A 60 12.27 -6.78 -6.34
CA GLU A 60 11.69 -7.69 -7.36
C GLU A 60 12.39 -9.07 -7.42
N PRO A 61 13.73 -9.16 -7.56
CA PRO A 61 14.40 -10.46 -7.67
C PRO A 61 14.29 -11.32 -6.41
N ILE A 62 14.01 -10.70 -5.27
CA ILE A 62 13.89 -11.38 -3.98
C ILE A 62 12.44 -11.84 -3.75
N ILE A 63 11.48 -10.92 -3.91
CA ILE A 63 10.10 -11.18 -3.48
C ILE A 63 9.29 -12.03 -4.45
N LYS A 64 9.65 -12.08 -5.73
CA LYS A 64 8.91 -12.86 -6.75
C LYS A 64 8.81 -14.37 -6.45
N HIS A 65 9.68 -14.87 -5.60
CA HIS A 65 9.71 -16.28 -5.19
C HIS A 65 9.17 -16.52 -3.77
N LEU A 66 8.67 -15.48 -3.12
CA LEU A 66 8.16 -15.54 -1.75
C LEU A 66 6.63 -15.65 -1.75
N SER A 67 6.10 -16.20 -0.64
CA SER A 67 4.67 -16.04 -0.35
C SER A 67 4.34 -14.56 -0.13
N MET A 68 3.09 -14.18 -0.35
CA MET A 68 2.64 -12.80 -0.21
C MET A 68 2.99 -12.21 1.17
N SER A 69 2.77 -12.98 2.24
CA SER A 69 3.14 -12.56 3.61
C SER A 69 4.62 -12.22 3.72
N LYS A 70 5.50 -13.09 3.22
CA LYS A 70 6.95 -12.85 3.25
C LYS A 70 7.36 -11.67 2.37
N ALA A 71 6.73 -11.53 1.19
CA ALA A 71 6.99 -10.41 0.29
C ALA A 71 6.60 -9.07 0.92
N LEU A 72 5.39 -8.96 1.48
CA LEU A 72 4.92 -7.77 2.18
C LEU A 72 5.79 -7.44 3.41
N ASN A 73 6.24 -8.44 4.13
CA ASN A 73 7.15 -8.23 5.26
C ASN A 73 8.52 -7.69 4.80
N GLN A 74 9.08 -8.21 3.70
CA GLN A 74 10.31 -7.68 3.10
C GLN A 74 10.13 -6.21 2.66
N ILE A 75 9.01 -5.89 2.03
CA ILE A 75 8.66 -4.52 1.64
C ILE A 75 8.58 -3.63 2.89
N ALA A 76 7.87 -4.06 3.94
CA ALA A 76 7.75 -3.31 5.18
C ALA A 76 9.11 -3.00 5.82
N MET A 77 9.95 -4.01 5.94
CA MET A 77 11.29 -3.86 6.52
C MET A 77 12.18 -2.93 5.68
N LYS A 78 12.10 -3.04 4.36
CA LYS A 78 12.88 -2.18 3.45
C LYS A 78 12.44 -0.72 3.55
N ILE A 79 11.14 -0.46 3.62
CA ILE A 79 10.56 0.87 3.83
C ILE A 79 10.98 1.44 5.18
N LEU A 80 10.83 0.67 6.27
CA LEU A 80 11.21 1.09 7.62
C LEU A 80 12.70 1.48 7.73
N SER A 81 13.58 0.76 7.03
CA SER A 81 15.01 1.00 7.07
C SER A 81 15.50 2.06 6.06
N GLY A 82 14.73 2.28 4.99
CA GLY A 82 15.19 3.10 3.86
C GLY A 82 14.51 4.45 3.72
N ILE A 83 13.35 4.66 4.38
CA ILE A 83 12.62 5.92 4.38
C ILE A 83 12.69 6.52 5.78
N GLY A 84 13.15 7.77 5.85
CA GLY A 84 13.18 8.52 7.10
C GLY A 84 11.81 9.07 7.51
N GLY A 85 11.76 9.68 8.69
CA GLY A 85 10.60 10.41 9.18
C GLY A 85 9.37 9.56 9.50
N SER A 86 8.22 10.22 9.58
CA SER A 86 6.93 9.60 9.86
C SER A 86 6.45 8.71 8.70
N SER A 87 6.73 9.08 7.46
CA SER A 87 6.29 8.34 6.26
C SER A 87 6.80 6.90 6.26
N GLY A 88 8.09 6.68 6.54
CA GLY A 88 8.65 5.33 6.62
C GLY A 88 7.99 4.49 7.71
N ALA A 89 7.75 5.08 8.88
CA ALA A 89 7.08 4.41 9.99
C ALA A 89 5.63 4.03 9.67
N LEU A 90 4.87 4.92 9.01
CA LEU A 90 3.46 4.70 8.69
C LEU A 90 3.27 3.68 7.56
N PHE A 91 3.98 3.85 6.43
CA PHE A 91 3.92 2.88 5.33
C PHE A 91 4.50 1.51 5.74
N GLY A 92 5.58 1.48 6.52
CA GLY A 92 6.09 0.23 7.08
C GLY A 92 5.06 -0.50 7.95
N THR A 93 4.28 0.26 8.75
CA THR A 93 3.18 -0.31 9.55
C THR A 93 2.06 -0.87 8.68
N LEU A 94 1.66 -0.16 7.62
CA LEU A 94 0.68 -0.63 6.66
C LEU A 94 1.07 -2.01 6.12
N PHE A 95 2.22 -2.10 5.48
CA PHE A 95 2.68 -3.35 4.85
C PHE A 95 2.95 -4.47 5.86
N MET A 96 3.46 -4.16 7.05
CA MET A 96 3.68 -5.15 8.11
C MET A 96 2.36 -5.73 8.61
N THR A 97 1.31 -4.91 8.75
CA THR A 97 -0.01 -5.38 9.17
C THR A 97 -0.64 -6.23 8.08
N MET A 98 -0.58 -5.79 6.82
CA MET A 98 -1.04 -6.59 5.68
C MET A 98 -0.33 -7.95 5.61
N ALA A 99 0.99 -7.99 5.89
CA ALA A 99 1.77 -9.23 5.92
C ALA A 99 1.27 -10.22 6.98
N LYS A 100 0.86 -9.74 8.15
CA LYS A 100 0.35 -10.60 9.24
C LYS A 100 -0.99 -11.25 8.87
N VAL A 101 -1.88 -10.49 8.24
CA VAL A 101 -3.21 -10.97 7.82
C VAL A 101 -3.12 -11.96 6.65
N SER A 102 -2.08 -11.83 5.80
CA SER A 102 -1.85 -12.72 4.66
C SER A 102 -1.26 -14.08 5.01
N ASN A 103 -1.02 -14.38 6.27
CA ASN A 103 -0.28 -15.57 6.75
C ASN A 103 -1.04 -16.91 6.61
N ILE A 104 -2.14 -16.95 5.86
CA ILE A 104 -2.91 -18.17 5.59
C ILE A 104 -2.52 -18.66 4.19
N ASP A 105 -2.10 -19.91 4.08
CA ASP A 105 -1.59 -20.56 2.85
C ASP A 105 -2.63 -20.70 1.71
N ASP A 106 -3.90 -20.42 1.95
CA ASP A 106 -4.94 -20.34 0.94
C ASP A 106 -4.82 -19.02 0.16
N GLY A 107 -4.83 -19.09 -1.14
CA GLY A 107 -4.68 -17.94 -2.03
C GLY A 107 -5.41 -16.67 -1.59
N ILE A 108 -4.89 -15.51 -1.96
CA ILE A 108 -5.47 -14.24 -1.57
C ILE A 108 -6.52 -13.85 -2.62
N ASP A 109 -7.79 -14.02 -2.26
CA ASP A 109 -8.91 -13.47 -3.03
C ASP A 109 -9.06 -11.95 -2.77
N TYR A 110 -9.98 -11.31 -3.51
CA TYR A 110 -10.19 -9.86 -3.39
C TYR A 110 -10.73 -9.46 -2.01
N LYS A 111 -11.57 -10.27 -1.37
CA LYS A 111 -12.14 -9.99 -0.03
C LYS A 111 -11.03 -10.00 1.02
N LYS A 112 -10.16 -10.98 0.96
CA LYS A 112 -8.99 -11.06 1.84
C LYS A 112 -8.02 -9.91 1.60
N ALA A 113 -7.75 -9.55 0.34
CA ALA A 113 -6.91 -8.41 0.00
C ALA A 113 -7.46 -7.09 0.56
N ILE A 114 -8.79 -6.88 0.45
CA ILE A 114 -9.46 -5.71 1.02
C ILE A 114 -9.33 -5.71 2.55
N ASN A 115 -9.60 -6.82 3.22
CA ASN A 115 -9.46 -6.90 4.68
C ASN A 115 -8.00 -6.63 5.13
N MET A 116 -7.01 -7.15 4.43
CA MET A 116 -5.60 -6.84 4.69
C MET A 116 -5.34 -5.33 4.62
N PHE A 117 -5.88 -4.65 3.61
CA PHE A 117 -5.73 -3.21 3.46
C PHE A 117 -6.46 -2.44 4.57
N VAL A 118 -7.70 -2.80 4.88
CA VAL A 118 -8.51 -2.18 5.95
C VAL A 118 -7.79 -2.28 7.30
N ASP A 119 -7.31 -3.46 7.66
CA ASP A 119 -6.55 -3.67 8.90
C ASP A 119 -5.24 -2.88 8.90
N GLY A 120 -4.59 -2.78 7.74
CA GLY A 120 -3.40 -1.96 7.56
C GLY A 120 -3.68 -0.47 7.78
N VAL A 121 -4.78 0.06 7.24
CA VAL A 121 -5.20 1.45 7.42
C VAL A 121 -5.52 1.74 8.89
N GLU A 122 -6.22 0.84 9.57
CA GLU A 122 -6.51 0.99 11.00
C GLU A 122 -5.22 1.02 11.84
N ALA A 123 -4.25 0.17 11.53
CA ALA A 123 -2.94 0.19 12.19
C ALA A 123 -2.16 1.50 11.95
N VAL A 124 -2.26 2.08 10.75
CA VAL A 124 -1.68 3.39 10.43
C VAL A 124 -2.38 4.49 11.23
N LYS A 125 -3.71 4.48 11.30
CA LYS A 125 -4.51 5.41 12.10
C LYS A 125 -4.06 5.40 13.57
N GLN A 126 -3.98 4.21 14.16
CA GLN A 126 -3.54 4.05 15.55
C GLN A 126 -2.12 4.53 15.79
N ARG A 127 -1.20 4.24 14.87
CA ARG A 127 0.20 4.64 14.99
C ARG A 127 0.40 6.14 14.79
N GLY A 128 -0.28 6.72 13.79
CA GLY A 128 -0.18 8.14 13.46
C GLY A 128 -1.00 9.03 14.37
N LYS A 129 -1.97 8.44 15.10
CA LYS A 129 -2.94 9.17 15.94
C LYS A 129 -3.66 10.27 15.17
N ALA A 130 -3.99 10.01 13.91
CA ALA A 130 -4.66 10.95 13.01
C ALA A 130 -5.98 10.34 12.50
N ASP A 131 -6.95 11.21 12.23
CA ASP A 131 -8.26 10.83 11.70
C ASP A 131 -8.61 11.67 10.46
N VAL A 132 -9.79 11.43 9.90
CA VAL A 132 -10.35 12.21 8.78
C VAL A 132 -10.55 13.67 9.22
N GLY A 133 -10.20 14.61 8.35
CA GLY A 133 -10.31 16.05 8.58
C GLY A 133 -9.04 16.70 9.12
N GLU A 134 -7.99 15.93 9.41
CA GLU A 134 -6.74 16.43 9.99
C GLU A 134 -5.66 16.78 8.95
N LYS A 135 -6.01 16.77 7.66
CA LYS A 135 -5.12 17.09 6.52
C LYS A 135 -3.89 16.17 6.48
N THR A 136 -4.13 14.89 6.62
CA THR A 136 -3.11 13.84 6.57
C THR A 136 -3.46 12.79 5.49
N MET A 137 -2.58 11.80 5.29
CA MET A 137 -2.89 10.66 4.41
C MET A 137 -4.17 9.92 4.83
N MET A 138 -4.63 10.07 6.07
CA MET A 138 -5.84 9.43 6.57
C MET A 138 -7.11 9.96 5.90
N ASP A 139 -7.08 11.19 5.37
CA ASP A 139 -8.17 11.77 4.57
C ASP A 139 -8.42 11.03 3.25
N VAL A 140 -7.44 10.26 2.79
CA VAL A 140 -7.57 9.39 1.62
C VAL A 140 -7.73 7.92 2.04
N LEU A 141 -6.88 7.43 2.94
CA LEU A 141 -6.84 6.00 3.29
C LEU A 141 -8.12 5.51 3.97
N ILE A 142 -8.69 6.29 4.91
CA ILE A 142 -9.91 5.89 5.62
C ILE A 142 -11.13 5.82 4.69
N PRO A 143 -11.45 6.85 3.90
CA PRO A 143 -12.56 6.76 2.95
C PRO A 143 -12.42 5.61 1.93
N VAL A 144 -11.21 5.38 1.43
CA VAL A 144 -10.94 4.24 0.53
C VAL A 144 -11.19 2.90 1.23
N ALA A 145 -10.68 2.72 2.45
CA ALA A 145 -10.89 1.50 3.23
C ALA A 145 -12.37 1.25 3.50
N ASN A 146 -13.12 2.29 3.85
CA ASN A 146 -14.57 2.21 4.10
C ASN A 146 -15.33 1.83 2.83
N CYS A 147 -15.04 2.48 1.69
CA CYS A 147 -15.66 2.18 0.40
C CYS A 147 -15.42 0.71 -0.02
N LEU A 148 -14.19 0.23 0.11
CA LEU A 148 -13.83 -1.15 -0.19
C LEU A 148 -14.55 -2.14 0.72
N LYS A 149 -14.64 -1.85 2.02
CA LYS A 149 -15.34 -2.68 3.00
C LYS A 149 -16.83 -2.78 2.70
N GLU A 150 -17.48 -1.65 2.43
CA GLU A 150 -18.90 -1.62 2.03
C GLU A 150 -19.14 -2.42 0.74
N GLY A 151 -18.22 -2.34 -0.23
CA GLY A 151 -18.27 -3.11 -1.46
C GLY A 151 -18.25 -4.63 -1.19
N VAL A 152 -17.41 -5.09 -0.27
CA VAL A 152 -17.35 -6.49 0.15
C VAL A 152 -18.66 -6.91 0.83
N GLU A 153 -19.20 -6.08 1.73
CA GLU A 153 -20.46 -6.37 2.45
C GLU A 153 -21.65 -6.46 1.49
N LYS A 154 -21.65 -5.69 0.40
CA LYS A 154 -22.67 -5.72 -0.65
C LYS A 154 -22.39 -6.76 -1.74
N ASP A 155 -21.36 -7.58 -1.58
CA ASP A 155 -20.89 -8.57 -2.58
C ASP A 155 -20.65 -7.99 -3.98
N LEU A 156 -20.20 -6.74 -4.03
CA LEU A 156 -19.85 -6.05 -5.27
C LEU A 156 -18.47 -6.53 -5.76
N SER A 157 -18.33 -6.67 -7.08
CA SER A 157 -17.00 -6.91 -7.66
C SER A 157 -16.17 -5.61 -7.63
N LEU A 158 -14.84 -5.73 -7.69
CA LEU A 158 -13.93 -4.58 -7.73
C LEU A 158 -14.24 -3.58 -8.87
N ILE A 159 -14.86 -4.05 -9.95
CA ILE A 159 -15.28 -3.21 -11.08
C ILE A 159 -16.44 -2.28 -10.70
N HIS A 160 -17.24 -2.64 -9.70
CA HIS A 160 -18.42 -1.89 -9.24
C HIS A 160 -18.17 -1.07 -7.97
N ILE A 161 -16.99 -1.16 -7.39
CA ILE A 161 -16.54 -0.36 -6.25
C ILE A 161 -15.82 0.88 -6.75
#